data_82d338140c03c3dfb3f2457adccdc2b2
#
_entry.id   82d338140c03c3dfb3f2457adccdc2b2
#
_cell.length_a   1.000
_cell.length_b   1.000
_cell.length_c   1.000
_cell.angle_alpha   90.00
_cell.angle_beta   90.00
_cell.angle_gamma   90.00
#
_symmetry.space_group_name_H-M   'P 1'
#
loop_
_entity.id
_entity.type
_entity.pdbx_description
1 polymer ?
#
loop_
_entity_poly.entity_id
_entity_poly.type
_entity_poly.pdbx_seq_one_letter_code
_entity_poly.pdbx_strand_id
1 'polypeptide(L)'
;PKEVYTMKILKAASIRTEEDKKKLTQTVGDMIDDVKKRKDEALREYSRRFDGSTRSSFLVTKEEIQEAYHQLTEQEIQDLKKAAEHIRAFAGAQRETIKPLENFSPAPGIFLGHRIIPVKSCCCYVPGGNYPLYSTALMLVIPAKAAGVERVAACSPVMKGTDRIHPKTLAAMDIAGADEIYAVGGAQAIAAFSYGTEEIRPVDMIVGPGNQYVTEAKRQCYGQVGIDFVAGPSEVLVIADGSGTPEIVAADLLAQSEHDPNAKGMLITTDEEFGQAVIRAVEKELEWLPTASIARKSWETYGEVMLTDSLEEAVEITNGYAPEHLELNVKA
;
A
#
# COMPACT_ATOMS: atom_id res chain seq x y z
N PRO A 1 -27.82 -12.36 25.90
CA PRO A 1 -26.69 -13.09 26.40
C PRO A 1 -25.59 -12.99 25.36
N LYS A 2 -24.43 -12.41 25.69
CA LYS A 2 -23.26 -12.52 24.85
C LYS A 2 -22.83 -13.97 24.89
N GLU A 3 -22.93 -14.68 23.78
CA GLU A 3 -22.36 -16.00 23.67
C GLU A 3 -20.86 -15.88 23.98
N VAL A 4 -20.42 -16.67 24.93
CA VAL A 4 -18.99 -16.73 25.29
C VAL A 4 -18.37 -17.68 24.29
N TYR A 5 -17.74 -17.12 23.24
CA TYR A 5 -17.02 -17.92 22.27
C TYR A 5 -15.85 -18.65 22.95
N THR A 6 -15.71 -19.92 22.66
CA THR A 6 -14.66 -20.80 23.22
C THR A 6 -13.43 -20.87 22.30
N MET A 7 -13.09 -19.77 21.64
CA MET A 7 -11.94 -19.70 20.77
C MET A 7 -10.64 -20.14 21.48
N LYS A 8 -9.92 -21.12 20.92
CA LYS A 8 -8.61 -21.55 21.37
C LYS A 8 -7.53 -20.98 20.46
N ILE A 9 -6.55 -20.30 21.03
CA ILE A 9 -5.41 -19.77 20.28
C ILE A 9 -4.34 -20.85 20.19
N LEU A 10 -4.03 -21.33 18.97
CA LEU A 10 -2.97 -22.28 18.68
C LEU A 10 -1.62 -21.57 18.51
N LYS A 11 -1.61 -20.36 17.95
CA LYS A 11 -0.48 -19.46 17.86
C LYS A 11 -0.96 -18.02 18.10
N ALA A 12 -0.36 -17.35 19.07
CA ALA A 12 -0.71 -15.98 19.43
C ALA A 12 0.14 -14.95 18.68
N ALA A 13 -0.48 -13.84 18.31
CA ALA A 13 0.19 -12.64 17.82
C ALA A 13 0.63 -11.73 18.97
N SER A 14 1.70 -10.97 18.77
CA SER A 14 2.10 -9.89 19.65
C SER A 14 1.24 -8.65 19.42
N ILE A 15 0.95 -7.92 20.49
CA ILE A 15 0.19 -6.68 20.41
C ILE A 15 1.15 -5.50 20.38
N ARG A 16 1.00 -4.58 19.41
CA ARG A 16 1.73 -3.31 19.41
C ARG A 16 1.35 -2.48 20.64
N THR A 17 2.36 -1.97 21.32
CA THR A 17 2.12 -1.14 22.51
C THR A 17 1.70 0.27 22.13
N GLU A 18 0.99 0.94 23.01
CA GLU A 18 0.64 2.37 22.83
C GLU A 18 1.89 3.26 22.85
N GLU A 19 2.98 2.82 23.48
CA GLU A 19 4.25 3.52 23.48
C GLU A 19 4.92 3.50 22.10
N ASP A 20 4.88 2.35 21.39
CA ASP A 20 5.40 2.24 20.02
C ASP A 20 4.63 3.16 19.06
N LYS A 21 3.30 3.24 19.21
CA LYS A 21 2.48 4.16 18.42
C LYS A 21 2.82 5.63 18.68
N LYS A 22 2.98 6.02 19.95
CA LYS A 22 3.36 7.38 20.32
C LYS A 22 4.72 7.77 19.76
N LYS A 23 5.71 6.87 19.85
CA LYS A 23 7.04 7.09 19.30
C LYS A 23 7.02 7.27 17.77
N LEU A 24 6.25 6.45 17.06
CA LEU A 24 6.06 6.60 15.61
C LEU A 24 5.45 7.96 15.28
N THR A 25 4.36 8.33 15.95
CA THR A 25 3.67 9.61 15.74
C THR A 25 4.61 10.80 15.98
N GLN A 26 5.39 10.78 17.06
CA GLN A 26 6.35 11.84 17.37
C GLN A 26 7.45 11.93 16.30
N THR A 27 8.05 10.79 15.95
CA THR A 27 9.12 10.74 14.94
C THR A 27 8.67 11.30 13.59
N VAL A 28 7.47 10.94 13.15
CA VAL A 28 6.92 11.43 11.88
C VAL A 28 6.54 12.90 11.99
N GLY A 29 5.97 13.34 13.10
CA GLY A 29 5.66 14.75 13.34
C GLY A 29 6.90 15.64 13.26
N ASP A 30 8.00 15.25 13.91
CA ASP A 30 9.28 15.96 13.86
C ASP A 30 9.82 16.05 12.43
N MET A 31 9.69 14.98 11.63
CA MET A 31 10.10 14.99 10.21
C MET A 31 9.24 15.94 9.37
N ILE A 32 7.93 15.95 9.58
CA ILE A 32 7.01 16.85 8.87
C ILE A 32 7.36 18.31 9.19
N ASP A 33 7.57 18.65 10.46
CA ASP A 33 7.90 20.00 10.87
C ASP A 33 9.28 20.44 10.37
N ASP A 34 10.23 19.52 10.29
CA ASP A 34 11.54 19.79 9.73
C ASP A 34 11.46 20.07 8.21
N VAL A 35 10.69 19.28 7.45
CA VAL A 35 10.46 19.54 6.02
C VAL A 35 9.75 20.88 5.80
N LYS A 36 8.77 21.24 6.63
CA LYS A 36 8.12 22.55 6.57
C LYS A 36 9.12 23.69 6.72
N LYS A 37 10.09 23.53 7.63
CA LYS A 37 11.06 24.57 7.99
C LYS A 37 12.23 24.65 7.01
N ARG A 38 12.90 23.53 6.73
CA ARG A 38 14.13 23.45 5.93
C ARG A 38 13.91 23.02 4.48
N LYS A 39 12.69 22.59 4.12
CA LYS A 39 12.27 22.26 2.75
C LYS A 39 13.20 21.27 2.05
N ASP A 40 13.74 21.61 0.87
CA ASP A 40 14.62 20.73 0.07
C ASP A 40 15.89 20.33 0.83
N GLU A 41 16.38 21.15 1.74
CA GLU A 41 17.54 20.78 2.56
C GLU A 41 17.22 19.58 3.45
N ALA A 42 16.05 19.59 4.13
CA ALA A 42 15.60 18.45 4.92
C ALA A 42 15.40 17.20 4.05
N LEU A 43 14.81 17.34 2.86
CA LEU A 43 14.63 16.21 1.93
C LEU A 43 15.95 15.58 1.52
N ARG A 44 16.97 16.38 1.21
CA ARG A 44 18.31 15.87 0.84
C ARG A 44 18.97 15.15 2.02
N GLU A 45 18.81 15.67 3.24
CA GLU A 45 19.33 15.01 4.44
C GLU A 45 18.67 13.66 4.68
N TYR A 46 17.33 13.61 4.65
CA TYR A 46 16.59 12.36 4.83
C TYR A 46 16.84 11.34 3.71
N SER A 47 16.89 11.78 2.45
CA SER A 47 17.22 10.92 1.31
C SER A 47 18.63 10.31 1.44
N ARG A 48 19.60 11.11 1.90
CA ARG A 48 20.96 10.61 2.19
C ARG A 48 20.95 9.60 3.34
N ARG A 49 20.22 9.90 4.41
CA ARG A 49 20.18 9.08 5.63
C ARG A 49 19.48 7.75 5.41
N PHE A 50 18.37 7.73 4.69
CA PHE A 50 17.52 6.54 4.57
C PHE A 50 17.79 5.73 3.31
N ASP A 51 18.05 6.40 2.19
CA ASP A 51 18.21 5.78 0.88
C ASP A 51 19.68 5.77 0.41
N GLY A 52 20.57 6.51 1.08
CA GLY A 52 21.95 6.69 0.64
C GLY A 52 22.08 7.55 -0.62
N SER A 53 21.05 8.33 -0.95
CA SER A 53 21.01 9.17 -2.16
C SER A 53 21.82 10.45 -1.98
N THR A 54 22.54 10.83 -3.04
CA THR A 54 23.30 12.09 -3.11
C THR A 54 22.71 13.09 -4.12
N ARG A 55 21.47 12.83 -4.60
CA ARG A 55 20.80 13.69 -5.58
C ARG A 55 20.73 15.15 -5.12
N SER A 56 21.02 16.04 -6.05
CA SER A 56 20.87 17.49 -5.88
C SER A 56 19.43 17.94 -6.25
N SER A 57 18.79 17.28 -7.22
CA SER A 57 17.41 17.51 -7.66
C SER A 57 16.59 16.23 -7.52
N PHE A 58 15.35 16.37 -7.07
CA PHE A 58 14.42 15.23 -6.94
C PHE A 58 13.65 14.95 -8.22
N LEU A 59 13.47 15.94 -9.09
CA LEU A 59 12.80 15.76 -10.37
C LEU A 59 13.62 14.83 -11.27
N VAL A 60 12.95 13.80 -11.78
CA VAL A 60 13.53 12.85 -12.75
C VAL A 60 13.51 13.48 -14.13
N THR A 61 14.64 13.42 -14.82
CA THR A 61 14.78 13.98 -16.16
C THR A 61 14.29 13.00 -17.23
N LYS A 62 14.06 13.51 -18.44
CA LYS A 62 13.69 12.67 -19.60
C LYS A 62 14.79 11.69 -19.97
N GLU A 63 16.04 12.09 -19.79
CA GLU A 63 17.21 11.26 -20.02
C GLU A 63 17.26 10.08 -19.06
N GLU A 64 16.93 10.30 -17.80
CA GLU A 64 16.83 9.22 -16.79
C GLU A 64 15.72 8.23 -17.14
N ILE A 65 14.58 8.71 -17.65
CA ILE A 65 13.49 7.86 -18.13
C ILE A 65 13.95 7.01 -19.32
N GLN A 66 14.63 7.61 -20.30
CA GLN A 66 15.17 6.90 -21.45
C GLN A 66 16.21 5.84 -21.02
N GLU A 67 17.11 6.18 -20.11
CA GLU A 67 18.09 5.25 -19.54
C GLU A 67 17.40 4.05 -18.87
N ALA A 68 16.28 4.27 -18.15
CA ALA A 68 15.52 3.21 -17.56
C ALA A 68 14.93 2.25 -18.61
N TYR A 69 14.38 2.77 -19.72
CA TYR A 69 13.89 1.94 -20.82
C TYR A 69 15.02 1.10 -21.46
N HIS A 70 16.23 1.62 -21.59
CA HIS A 70 17.37 0.87 -22.12
C HIS A 70 17.81 -0.31 -21.23
N GLN A 71 17.41 -0.32 -19.97
CA GLN A 71 17.70 -1.41 -19.02
C GLN A 71 16.63 -2.51 -19.04
N LEU A 72 15.55 -2.33 -19.80
CA LEU A 72 14.44 -3.28 -19.89
C LEU A 72 14.46 -4.02 -21.22
N THR A 73 14.03 -5.26 -21.21
CA THR A 73 13.77 -6.02 -22.41
C THR A 73 12.51 -5.52 -23.12
N GLU A 74 12.42 -5.73 -24.43
CA GLU A 74 11.20 -5.41 -25.19
C GLU A 74 9.96 -6.13 -24.60
N GLN A 75 10.11 -7.37 -24.14
CA GLN A 75 9.02 -8.14 -23.54
C GLN A 75 8.53 -7.46 -22.24
N GLU A 76 9.42 -7.04 -21.36
CA GLU A 76 9.04 -6.33 -20.12
C GLU A 76 8.30 -5.03 -20.41
N ILE A 77 8.70 -4.29 -21.43
CA ILE A 77 8.01 -3.07 -21.86
C ILE A 77 6.61 -3.39 -22.39
N GLN A 78 6.47 -4.45 -23.20
CA GLN A 78 5.17 -4.87 -23.73
C GLN A 78 4.23 -5.37 -22.61
N ASP A 79 4.75 -6.10 -21.63
CA ASP A 79 3.98 -6.56 -20.48
C ASP A 79 3.45 -5.39 -19.65
N LEU A 80 4.29 -4.37 -19.38
CA LEU A 80 3.87 -3.14 -18.70
C LEU A 80 2.80 -2.38 -19.49
N LYS A 81 2.95 -2.24 -20.80
CA LYS A 81 1.95 -1.60 -21.66
C LYS A 81 0.63 -2.37 -21.65
N LYS A 82 0.69 -3.71 -21.71
CA LYS A 82 -0.50 -4.56 -21.67
C LYS A 82 -1.25 -4.45 -20.34
N ALA A 83 -0.52 -4.48 -19.22
CA ALA A 83 -1.09 -4.24 -17.90
C ALA A 83 -1.74 -2.85 -17.81
N ALA A 84 -1.06 -1.81 -18.32
CA ALA A 84 -1.59 -0.45 -18.36
C ALA A 84 -2.89 -0.35 -19.18
N GLU A 85 -3.02 -1.06 -20.31
CA GLU A 85 -4.25 -1.12 -21.10
C GLU A 85 -5.43 -1.68 -20.28
N HIS A 86 -5.22 -2.80 -19.57
CA HIS A 86 -6.25 -3.41 -18.76
C HIS A 86 -6.71 -2.50 -17.62
N ILE A 87 -5.76 -1.88 -16.91
CA ILE A 87 -6.06 -0.95 -15.83
C ILE A 87 -6.79 0.28 -16.38
N ARG A 88 -6.37 0.81 -17.51
CA ARG A 88 -7.02 1.97 -18.14
C ARG A 88 -8.45 1.67 -18.57
N ALA A 89 -8.69 0.48 -19.15
CA ALA A 89 -10.02 0.05 -19.53
C ALA A 89 -10.95 -0.05 -18.32
N PHE A 90 -10.47 -0.66 -17.22
CA PHE A 90 -11.26 -0.79 -15.99
C PHE A 90 -11.51 0.57 -15.31
N ALA A 91 -10.48 1.40 -15.17
CA ALA A 91 -10.61 2.75 -14.59
C ALA A 91 -11.58 3.62 -15.41
N GLY A 92 -11.56 3.50 -16.74
CA GLY A 92 -12.53 4.16 -17.61
C GLY A 92 -13.95 3.71 -17.35
N ALA A 93 -14.19 2.40 -17.28
CA ALA A 93 -15.49 1.84 -16.95
C ALA A 93 -15.99 2.28 -15.56
N GLN A 94 -15.13 2.28 -14.56
CA GLN A 94 -15.47 2.81 -13.23
C GLN A 94 -15.84 4.29 -13.28
N ARG A 95 -15.09 5.09 -14.03
CA ARG A 95 -15.39 6.54 -14.20
C ARG A 95 -16.77 6.78 -14.81
N GLU A 96 -17.22 5.95 -15.75
CA GLU A 96 -18.54 6.05 -16.38
C GLU A 96 -19.70 5.79 -15.40
N THR A 97 -19.46 5.09 -14.29
CA THR A 97 -20.49 4.86 -13.26
C THR A 97 -20.74 6.09 -12.38
N ILE A 98 -19.80 7.03 -12.34
CA ILE A 98 -19.88 8.26 -11.54
C ILE A 98 -20.56 9.34 -12.38
N LYS A 99 -21.83 9.63 -12.08
CA LYS A 99 -22.66 10.57 -12.86
C LYS A 99 -23.08 11.76 -12.01
N PRO A 100 -23.19 12.96 -12.60
CA PRO A 100 -23.81 14.08 -11.92
C PRO A 100 -25.30 13.81 -11.68
N LEU A 101 -25.84 14.38 -10.61
CA LEU A 101 -27.27 14.46 -10.39
C LEU A 101 -27.78 15.81 -10.91
N GLU A 102 -28.72 15.78 -11.84
CA GLU A 102 -29.28 17.01 -12.45
C GLU A 102 -30.80 17.08 -12.25
N ASN A 103 -31.28 18.26 -11.97
CA ASN A 103 -32.73 18.61 -11.96
C ASN A 103 -33.58 17.75 -11.00
N PHE A 104 -33.03 17.26 -9.90
CA PHE A 104 -33.83 16.60 -8.87
C PHE A 104 -34.70 17.63 -8.14
N SER A 105 -36.03 17.45 -8.18
CA SER A 105 -36.96 18.36 -7.54
C SER A 105 -37.69 17.69 -6.38
N PRO A 106 -37.36 18.01 -5.12
CA PRO A 106 -38.08 17.49 -3.94
C PRO A 106 -39.41 18.17 -3.71
N ALA A 107 -39.62 19.39 -4.26
CA ALA A 107 -40.87 20.16 -4.18
C ALA A 107 -40.98 21.17 -5.33
N PRO A 108 -42.16 21.68 -5.65
CA PRO A 108 -42.34 22.68 -6.69
C PRO A 108 -41.43 23.91 -6.48
N GLY A 109 -40.66 24.28 -7.49
CA GLY A 109 -39.75 25.43 -7.47
C GLY A 109 -38.40 25.19 -6.81
N ILE A 110 -38.10 23.98 -6.31
CA ILE A 110 -36.81 23.62 -5.76
C ILE A 110 -36.12 22.63 -6.69
N PHE A 111 -34.89 22.95 -7.11
CA PHE A 111 -34.05 22.07 -7.94
C PHE A 111 -32.70 21.85 -7.28
N LEU A 112 -32.34 20.60 -7.09
CA LEU A 112 -31.08 20.17 -6.47
C LEU A 112 -30.26 19.33 -7.44
N GLY A 113 -28.97 19.35 -7.25
CA GLY A 113 -28.04 18.53 -8.04
C GLY A 113 -26.63 18.53 -7.48
N HIS A 114 -25.75 17.73 -8.07
CA HIS A 114 -24.33 17.76 -7.81
C HIS A 114 -23.54 17.59 -9.11
N ARG A 115 -22.32 18.11 -9.11
CA ARG A 115 -21.36 17.97 -10.20
C ARG A 115 -20.16 17.15 -9.74
N ILE A 116 -19.58 16.39 -10.66
CA ILE A 116 -18.34 15.66 -10.41
C ILE A 116 -17.19 16.55 -10.88
N ILE A 117 -16.35 16.95 -9.94
CA ILE A 117 -15.22 17.85 -10.19
C ILE A 117 -13.94 17.12 -9.76
N PRO A 118 -13.01 16.80 -10.70
CA PRO A 118 -11.72 16.24 -10.36
C PRO A 118 -10.91 17.17 -9.46
N VAL A 119 -10.07 16.62 -8.59
CA VAL A 119 -9.02 17.41 -7.92
C VAL A 119 -8.05 17.92 -8.98
N LYS A 120 -7.43 19.08 -8.75
CA LYS A 120 -6.52 19.67 -9.75
C LYS A 120 -5.18 18.95 -9.81
N SER A 121 -4.70 18.47 -8.68
CA SER A 121 -3.40 17.82 -8.57
C SER A 121 -3.40 16.64 -7.60
N CYS A 122 -2.60 15.63 -7.94
CA CYS A 122 -2.44 14.42 -7.14
C CYS A 122 -0.98 13.98 -7.13
N CYS A 123 -0.52 13.45 -6.00
CA CYS A 123 0.74 12.72 -5.91
C CYS A 123 0.45 11.22 -5.73
N CYS A 124 0.97 10.40 -6.62
CA CYS A 124 0.95 8.95 -6.56
C CYS A 124 2.24 8.46 -5.88
N TYR A 125 2.15 8.08 -4.62
CA TYR A 125 3.27 7.51 -3.88
C TYR A 125 3.45 6.04 -4.24
N VAL A 126 4.56 5.69 -4.89
CA VAL A 126 4.90 4.32 -5.27
C VAL A 126 5.98 3.79 -4.34
N PRO A 127 5.70 2.78 -3.53
CA PRO A 127 6.72 2.18 -2.67
C PRO A 127 7.88 1.61 -3.48
N GLY A 128 9.07 1.69 -2.92
CA GLY A 128 10.30 1.13 -3.47
C GLY A 128 11.25 0.79 -2.33
N GLY A 129 12.46 0.41 -2.66
CA GLY A 129 13.52 0.17 -1.68
C GLY A 129 13.79 -1.31 -1.46
N ASN A 130 12.88 -2.09 -0.92
CA ASN A 130 13.09 -3.53 -0.73
C ASN A 130 12.67 -4.33 -1.97
N TYR A 131 11.63 -3.91 -2.67
CA TYR A 131 11.09 -4.57 -3.85
C TYR A 131 10.47 -3.54 -4.82
N PRO A 132 10.67 -3.69 -6.15
CA PRO A 132 10.09 -2.77 -7.13
C PRO A 132 8.60 -3.07 -7.34
N LEU A 133 7.73 -2.21 -6.84
CA LEU A 133 6.28 -2.32 -6.98
C LEU A 133 5.78 -1.54 -8.20
N TYR A 134 6.23 -1.93 -9.39
CA TYR A 134 5.89 -1.25 -10.65
C TYR A 134 4.40 -1.34 -11.02
N SER A 135 3.69 -2.38 -10.62
CA SER A 135 2.23 -2.48 -10.79
C SER A 135 1.50 -1.38 -10.02
N THR A 136 1.98 -1.01 -8.83
CA THR A 136 1.43 0.10 -8.04
C THR A 136 1.50 1.42 -8.80
N ALA A 137 2.57 1.68 -9.55
CA ALA A 137 2.67 2.87 -10.38
C ALA A 137 1.52 2.95 -11.41
N LEU A 138 1.24 1.82 -12.10
CA LEU A 138 0.14 1.74 -13.05
C LEU A 138 -1.23 1.93 -12.37
N MET A 139 -1.44 1.25 -11.23
CA MET A 139 -2.71 1.27 -10.50
C MET A 139 -3.01 2.59 -9.78
N LEU A 140 -2.03 3.47 -9.62
CA LEU A 140 -2.24 4.80 -9.04
C LEU A 140 -2.36 5.89 -10.10
N VAL A 141 -1.40 5.95 -11.02
CA VAL A 141 -1.31 7.02 -12.02
C VAL A 141 -2.45 6.93 -13.04
N ILE A 142 -2.76 5.73 -13.55
CA ILE A 142 -3.79 5.55 -14.57
C ILE A 142 -5.18 5.93 -14.06
N PRO A 143 -5.64 5.49 -12.87
CA PRO A 143 -6.92 5.95 -12.33
C PRO A 143 -6.97 7.44 -12.06
N ALA A 144 -5.88 8.06 -11.59
CA ALA A 144 -5.79 9.50 -11.41
C ALA A 144 -5.99 10.25 -12.75
N LYS A 145 -5.33 9.80 -13.83
CA LYS A 145 -5.53 10.35 -15.18
C LYS A 145 -6.95 10.08 -15.69
N ALA A 146 -7.51 8.90 -15.51
CA ALA A 146 -8.88 8.55 -15.90
C ALA A 146 -9.93 9.38 -15.14
N ALA A 147 -9.66 9.74 -13.89
CA ALA A 147 -10.50 10.64 -13.10
C ALA A 147 -10.47 12.10 -13.59
N GLY A 148 -9.56 12.46 -14.50
CA GLY A 148 -9.45 13.80 -15.06
C GLY A 148 -8.59 14.76 -14.23
N VAL A 149 -7.68 14.24 -13.40
CA VAL A 149 -6.71 15.06 -12.65
C VAL A 149 -5.74 15.72 -13.62
N GLU A 150 -5.64 17.06 -13.55
CA GLU A 150 -4.83 17.84 -14.51
C GLU A 150 -3.33 17.62 -14.33
N ARG A 151 -2.85 17.57 -13.07
CA ARG A 151 -1.46 17.36 -12.71
C ARG A 151 -1.32 16.11 -11.85
N VAL A 152 -0.74 15.06 -12.40
CA VAL A 152 -0.44 13.81 -11.69
C VAL A 152 1.07 13.69 -11.51
N ALA A 153 1.53 13.97 -10.31
CA ALA A 153 2.90 13.71 -9.89
C ALA A 153 3.02 12.27 -9.38
N ALA A 154 4.14 11.61 -9.64
CA ALA A 154 4.47 10.33 -9.04
C ALA A 154 5.79 10.44 -8.28
N CYS A 155 5.93 9.76 -7.16
CA CYS A 155 7.19 9.69 -6.44
C CYS A 155 7.50 8.26 -5.97
N SER A 156 8.79 7.96 -5.91
CA SER A 156 9.29 6.68 -5.38
C SER A 156 10.69 6.90 -4.80
N PRO A 157 11.06 6.19 -3.71
CA PRO A 157 12.44 6.22 -3.25
C PRO A 157 13.37 5.66 -4.32
N VAL A 158 14.63 6.07 -4.28
CA VAL A 158 15.69 5.48 -5.10
C VAL A 158 16.05 4.09 -4.59
N MET A 159 16.65 3.27 -5.42
CA MET A 159 17.28 2.00 -5.00
C MET A 159 18.40 2.32 -4.02
N LYS A 160 18.47 1.58 -2.92
CA LYS A 160 19.41 1.82 -1.83
C LYS A 160 20.85 1.92 -2.31
N GLY A 161 21.53 3.00 -1.93
CA GLY A 161 22.91 3.27 -2.34
C GLY A 161 23.07 3.72 -3.79
N THR A 162 21.98 4.14 -4.43
CA THR A 162 21.98 4.73 -5.76
C THR A 162 21.26 6.07 -5.77
N ASP A 163 21.29 6.76 -6.91
CA ASP A 163 20.52 7.98 -7.16
C ASP A 163 19.37 7.75 -8.17
N ARG A 164 18.94 6.49 -8.37
CA ARG A 164 17.98 6.10 -9.41
C ARG A 164 16.79 5.35 -8.82
N ILE A 165 15.60 5.68 -9.31
CA ILE A 165 14.41 4.83 -9.15
C ILE A 165 14.64 3.53 -9.93
N HIS A 166 14.07 2.41 -9.44
CA HIS A 166 14.14 1.14 -10.14
C HIS A 166 13.61 1.27 -11.60
N PRO A 167 14.34 0.78 -12.63
CA PRO A 167 14.00 1.01 -14.04
C PRO A 167 12.56 0.61 -14.41
N LYS A 168 12.08 -0.55 -13.96
CA LYS A 168 10.69 -0.99 -14.22
C LYS A 168 9.66 -0.05 -13.59
N THR A 169 9.92 0.44 -12.37
CA THR A 169 9.02 1.38 -11.68
C THR A 169 8.98 2.71 -12.40
N LEU A 170 10.14 3.23 -12.83
CA LEU A 170 10.22 4.47 -13.57
C LEU A 170 9.53 4.39 -14.94
N ALA A 171 9.77 3.31 -15.69
CA ALA A 171 9.07 3.06 -16.95
C ALA A 171 7.56 2.90 -16.77
N ALA A 172 7.11 2.24 -15.69
CA ALA A 172 5.69 2.11 -15.38
C ALA A 172 5.02 3.46 -15.07
N MET A 173 5.68 4.36 -14.34
CA MET A 173 5.18 5.71 -14.09
C MET A 173 5.02 6.51 -15.38
N ASP A 174 6.00 6.41 -16.30
CA ASP A 174 5.96 7.07 -17.60
C ASP A 174 4.87 6.48 -18.51
N ILE A 175 4.79 5.14 -18.65
CA ILE A 175 3.73 4.44 -19.42
C ILE A 175 2.33 4.78 -18.88
N ALA A 176 2.18 4.93 -17.57
CA ALA A 176 0.93 5.31 -16.93
C ALA A 176 0.52 6.77 -17.24
N GLY A 177 1.47 7.63 -17.60
CA GLY A 177 1.26 9.02 -17.98
C GLY A 177 1.42 10.00 -16.83
N ALA A 178 2.34 9.76 -15.89
CA ALA A 178 2.70 10.74 -14.86
C ALA A 178 3.25 12.01 -15.52
N ASP A 179 2.78 13.17 -15.09
CA ASP A 179 3.23 14.47 -15.64
C ASP A 179 4.60 14.89 -15.06
N GLU A 180 4.85 14.52 -13.82
CA GLU A 180 6.09 14.79 -13.09
C GLU A 180 6.48 13.54 -12.29
N ILE A 181 7.74 13.17 -12.29
CA ILE A 181 8.25 12.02 -11.50
C ILE A 181 9.37 12.52 -10.59
N TYR A 182 9.29 12.15 -9.31
CA TYR A 182 10.24 12.58 -8.29
C TYR A 182 10.92 11.37 -7.62
N ALA A 183 12.23 11.40 -7.57
CA ALA A 183 13.07 10.39 -6.92
C ALA A 183 13.21 10.71 -5.41
N VAL A 184 12.13 10.55 -4.68
CA VAL A 184 12.04 10.79 -3.24
C VAL A 184 10.97 9.89 -2.64
N GLY A 185 11.23 9.31 -1.47
CA GLY A 185 10.31 8.44 -0.74
C GLY A 185 10.18 8.80 0.73
N GLY A 186 9.53 7.93 1.50
CA GLY A 186 9.37 8.08 2.94
C GLY A 186 8.39 9.16 3.40
N ALA A 187 8.31 9.36 4.71
CA ALA A 187 7.45 10.36 5.33
C ALA A 187 7.78 11.79 4.87
N GLN A 188 9.06 12.07 4.59
CA GLN A 188 9.52 13.35 4.07
C GLN A 188 8.94 13.69 2.70
N ALA A 189 8.72 12.70 1.82
CA ALA A 189 8.05 12.91 0.54
C ALA A 189 6.60 13.33 0.75
N ILE A 190 5.86 12.67 1.65
CA ILE A 190 4.49 13.02 2.00
C ILE A 190 4.41 14.47 2.50
N ALA A 191 5.32 14.86 3.40
CA ALA A 191 5.40 16.24 3.90
C ALA A 191 5.68 17.24 2.76
N ALA A 192 6.61 16.92 1.84
CA ALA A 192 6.95 17.77 0.72
C ALA A 192 5.77 18.01 -0.22
N PHE A 193 5.03 16.95 -0.58
CA PHE A 193 3.85 17.08 -1.43
C PHE A 193 2.65 17.73 -0.72
N SER A 194 2.61 17.68 0.62
CA SER A 194 1.56 18.34 1.40
C SER A 194 1.79 19.85 1.58
N TYR A 195 3.04 20.28 1.82
CA TYR A 195 3.36 21.65 2.20
C TYR A 195 4.18 22.41 1.15
N GLY A 196 4.70 21.73 0.16
CA GLY A 196 5.58 22.30 -0.85
C GLY A 196 7.01 22.56 -0.34
N THR A 197 7.96 22.52 -1.29
CA THR A 197 9.36 22.89 -1.10
C THR A 197 9.78 23.85 -2.23
N GLU A 198 11.05 24.12 -2.39
CA GLU A 198 11.55 24.94 -3.50
C GLU A 198 11.35 24.20 -4.84
N GLU A 199 11.54 22.88 -4.84
CA GLU A 199 11.47 22.05 -6.06
C GLU A 199 10.12 21.35 -6.23
N ILE A 200 9.46 20.97 -5.14
CA ILE A 200 8.21 20.21 -5.16
C ILE A 200 7.02 21.12 -4.87
N ARG A 201 6.16 21.29 -5.87
CA ARG A 201 4.88 22.00 -5.68
C ARG A 201 3.91 21.11 -4.89
N PRO A 202 3.15 21.64 -3.91
CA PRO A 202 2.17 20.87 -3.18
C PRO A 202 1.06 20.36 -4.10
N VAL A 203 0.32 19.36 -3.63
CA VAL A 203 -0.81 18.75 -4.34
C VAL A 203 -2.08 18.81 -3.49
N ASP A 204 -3.22 18.61 -4.14
CA ASP A 204 -4.52 18.57 -3.45
C ASP A 204 -4.81 17.21 -2.81
N MET A 205 -4.21 16.13 -3.35
CA MET A 205 -4.42 14.77 -2.89
C MET A 205 -3.14 13.93 -2.98
N ILE A 206 -2.91 13.07 -1.99
CA ILE A 206 -1.84 12.06 -2.01
C ILE A 206 -2.47 10.67 -1.92
N VAL A 207 -2.13 9.81 -2.86
CA VAL A 207 -2.63 8.43 -2.94
C VAL A 207 -1.49 7.43 -2.99
N GLY A 208 -1.74 6.23 -2.53
CA GLY A 208 -0.81 5.11 -2.62
C GLY A 208 -0.46 4.50 -1.27
N PRO A 209 -0.08 3.20 -1.29
CA PRO A 209 0.34 2.46 -0.11
C PRO A 209 1.75 2.87 0.32
N GLY A 210 2.10 2.56 1.56
CA GLY A 210 3.44 2.80 2.09
C GLY A 210 3.65 2.09 3.41
N ASN A 211 4.89 2.12 3.90
CA ASN A 211 5.20 1.59 5.22
C ASN A 211 4.56 2.44 6.34
N GLN A 212 4.69 1.99 7.59
CA GLN A 212 4.10 2.66 8.75
C GLN A 212 4.44 4.15 8.86
N TYR A 213 5.63 4.59 8.42
CA TYR A 213 6.04 6.01 8.47
C TYR A 213 5.32 6.84 7.39
N VAL A 214 5.16 6.29 6.19
CA VAL A 214 4.40 6.91 5.09
C VAL A 214 2.92 7.02 5.46
N THR A 215 2.34 5.94 5.99
CA THR A 215 0.94 5.91 6.44
C THR A 215 0.70 6.92 7.55
N GLU A 216 1.58 6.97 8.55
CA GLU A 216 1.48 7.93 9.65
C GLU A 216 1.65 9.38 9.15
N ALA A 217 2.54 9.64 8.17
CA ALA A 217 2.68 10.95 7.57
C ALA A 217 1.41 11.37 6.81
N LYS A 218 0.80 10.47 6.04
CA LYS A 218 -0.49 10.72 5.39
C LYS A 218 -1.57 11.08 6.43
N ARG A 219 -1.64 10.32 7.52
CA ARG A 219 -2.59 10.57 8.61
C ARG A 219 -2.41 11.96 9.23
N GLN A 220 -1.17 12.38 9.48
CA GLN A 220 -0.87 13.69 10.08
C GLN A 220 -1.05 14.85 9.09
N CYS A 221 -0.83 14.63 7.80
CA CYS A 221 -1.03 15.65 6.76
C CYS A 221 -2.49 15.74 6.29
N TYR A 222 -3.36 14.79 6.65
CA TYR A 222 -4.78 14.85 6.31
C TYR A 222 -5.43 16.12 6.87
N GLY A 223 -6.20 16.80 6.02
CA GLY A 223 -6.78 18.10 6.30
C GLY A 223 -6.00 19.25 5.66
N GLN A 224 -4.66 19.17 5.59
CA GLN A 224 -3.83 20.03 4.74
C GLN A 224 -3.89 19.55 3.28
N VAL A 225 -3.86 18.25 3.07
CA VAL A 225 -3.98 17.57 1.78
C VAL A 225 -5.01 16.44 1.90
N GLY A 226 -5.73 16.13 0.82
CA GLY A 226 -6.57 14.92 0.76
C GLY A 226 -5.70 13.66 0.70
N ILE A 227 -6.20 12.55 1.24
CA ILE A 227 -5.57 11.23 1.12
C ILE A 227 -6.61 10.20 0.66
N ASP A 228 -6.15 9.09 0.12
CA ASP A 228 -7.00 7.94 -0.20
C ASP A 228 -7.56 7.30 1.08
N PHE A 229 -6.69 6.71 1.90
CA PHE A 229 -7.05 6.13 3.19
C PHE A 229 -5.79 5.97 4.07
N VAL A 230 -6.00 5.71 5.35
CA VAL A 230 -4.93 5.37 6.29
C VAL A 230 -4.79 3.85 6.29
N ALA A 231 -3.89 3.33 5.46
CA ALA A 231 -3.63 1.90 5.40
C ALA A 231 -2.88 1.42 6.66
N GLY A 232 -3.36 0.33 7.26
CA GLY A 232 -2.56 -0.45 8.21
C GLY A 232 -1.45 -1.24 7.51
N PRO A 233 -0.62 -1.99 8.23
CA PRO A 233 0.17 -3.05 7.63
C PRO A 233 -0.74 -4.05 6.92
N SER A 234 -0.31 -4.54 5.75
CA SER A 234 -1.07 -5.51 4.97
C SER A 234 -1.40 -6.76 5.80
N GLU A 235 -2.60 -7.28 5.63
CA GLU A 235 -3.07 -8.44 6.39
C GLU A 235 -3.92 -9.38 5.51
N VAL A 236 -3.82 -10.66 5.80
CA VAL A 236 -4.69 -11.71 5.26
C VAL A 236 -5.26 -12.53 6.38
N LEU A 237 -6.54 -12.85 6.29
CA LEU A 237 -7.21 -13.82 7.15
C LEU A 237 -7.78 -14.94 6.30
N VAL A 238 -7.39 -16.17 6.61
CA VAL A 238 -7.90 -17.39 5.97
C VAL A 238 -8.88 -18.08 6.90
N ILE A 239 -10.08 -18.43 6.43
CA ILE A 239 -10.99 -19.35 7.12
C ILE A 239 -10.85 -20.73 6.46
N ALA A 240 -10.54 -21.76 7.24
CA ALA A 240 -10.36 -23.12 6.74
C ALA A 240 -11.09 -24.15 7.61
N ASP A 241 -11.77 -25.11 6.95
CA ASP A 241 -12.52 -26.20 7.61
C ASP A 241 -11.76 -27.54 7.66
N GLY A 242 -10.46 -27.53 7.32
CA GLY A 242 -9.63 -28.74 7.26
C GLY A 242 -9.74 -29.53 5.95
N SER A 243 -10.61 -29.13 5.02
CA SER A 243 -10.77 -29.81 3.73
C SER A 243 -9.69 -29.48 2.70
N GLY A 244 -8.92 -28.39 2.96
CA GLY A 244 -7.88 -27.89 2.07
C GLY A 244 -6.52 -28.54 2.30
N THR A 245 -5.49 -27.94 1.71
CA THR A 245 -4.09 -28.37 1.80
C THR A 245 -3.32 -27.39 2.70
N PRO A 246 -2.72 -27.83 3.81
CA PRO A 246 -2.01 -26.95 4.74
C PRO A 246 -0.89 -26.13 4.08
N GLU A 247 -0.18 -26.69 3.11
CA GLU A 247 0.91 -26.03 2.38
C GLU A 247 0.39 -24.86 1.53
N ILE A 248 -0.81 -24.93 0.96
CA ILE A 248 -1.42 -23.84 0.22
C ILE A 248 -1.75 -22.70 1.16
N VAL A 249 -2.42 -22.99 2.27
CA VAL A 249 -2.74 -21.97 3.29
C VAL A 249 -1.46 -21.33 3.84
N ALA A 250 -0.42 -22.12 4.08
CA ALA A 250 0.87 -21.59 4.53
C ALA A 250 1.50 -20.63 3.50
N ALA A 251 1.41 -20.97 2.20
CA ALA A 251 1.89 -20.11 1.13
C ALA A 251 1.12 -18.78 1.07
N ASP A 252 -0.20 -18.80 1.23
CA ASP A 252 -1.06 -17.60 1.25
C ASP A 252 -0.71 -16.70 2.45
N LEU A 253 -0.54 -17.28 3.63
CA LEU A 253 -0.11 -16.54 4.83
C LEU A 253 1.28 -15.90 4.65
N LEU A 254 2.22 -16.62 4.03
CA LEU A 254 3.57 -16.13 3.78
C LEU A 254 3.64 -15.12 2.64
N ALA A 255 2.79 -15.24 1.61
CA ALA A 255 2.67 -14.26 0.54
C ALA A 255 2.30 -12.87 1.08
N GLN A 256 1.53 -12.81 2.17
CA GLN A 256 1.25 -11.54 2.86
C GLN A 256 2.36 -11.16 3.81
N SER A 257 2.92 -12.13 4.55
CA SER A 257 3.98 -11.89 5.55
C SER A 257 5.28 -11.34 4.94
N GLU A 258 5.57 -11.65 3.68
CA GLU A 258 6.79 -11.19 2.99
C GLU A 258 6.78 -9.70 2.60
N HIS A 259 5.60 -9.05 2.58
CA HIS A 259 5.46 -7.65 2.21
C HIS A 259 6.12 -6.69 3.20
N ASP A 260 5.96 -6.94 4.50
CA ASP A 260 6.50 -6.07 5.56
C ASP A 260 6.67 -6.86 6.88
N PRO A 261 7.70 -6.58 7.69
CA PRO A 261 7.87 -7.22 9.01
C PRO A 261 6.68 -7.02 9.96
N ASN A 262 5.79 -6.08 9.66
CA ASN A 262 4.57 -5.81 10.43
C ASN A 262 3.30 -6.33 9.76
N ALA A 263 3.39 -7.02 8.63
CA ALA A 263 2.25 -7.67 7.99
C ALA A 263 1.67 -8.76 8.91
N LYS A 264 0.42 -9.13 8.68
CA LYS A 264 -0.28 -10.15 9.46
C LYS A 264 -0.79 -11.28 8.56
N GLY A 265 -0.39 -12.51 8.87
CA GLY A 265 -1.02 -13.72 8.35
C GLY A 265 -1.85 -14.39 9.44
N MET A 266 -3.16 -14.52 9.26
CA MET A 266 -4.08 -15.07 10.25
C MET A 266 -4.85 -16.26 9.68
N LEU A 267 -4.99 -17.31 10.48
CA LEU A 267 -5.82 -18.48 10.16
C LEU A 267 -6.88 -18.66 11.25
N ILE A 268 -8.12 -18.84 10.84
CA ILE A 268 -9.19 -19.37 11.70
C ILE A 268 -9.60 -20.74 11.12
N THR A 269 -9.56 -21.76 11.93
CA THR A 269 -9.94 -23.11 11.50
C THR A 269 -10.84 -23.79 12.51
N THR A 270 -11.67 -24.72 12.01
CA THR A 270 -12.49 -25.61 12.85
C THR A 270 -11.82 -26.97 13.11
N ASP A 271 -10.60 -27.16 12.59
CA ASP A 271 -9.83 -28.42 12.71
C ASP A 271 -8.45 -28.13 13.36
N GLU A 272 -8.25 -28.66 14.56
CA GLU A 272 -7.00 -28.45 15.32
C GLU A 272 -5.78 -29.10 14.63
N GLU A 273 -5.93 -30.31 14.05
CA GLU A 273 -4.84 -30.97 13.33
C GLU A 273 -4.42 -30.21 12.11
N PHE A 274 -5.40 -29.65 11.37
CA PHE A 274 -5.16 -28.80 10.22
C PHE A 274 -4.43 -27.52 10.62
N GLY A 275 -4.88 -26.85 11.68
CA GLY A 275 -4.20 -25.64 12.21
C GLY A 275 -2.74 -25.89 12.58
N GLN A 276 -2.45 -27.00 13.27
CA GLN A 276 -1.10 -27.41 13.59
C GLN A 276 -0.28 -27.78 12.35
N ALA A 277 -0.90 -28.40 11.35
CA ALA A 277 -0.24 -28.73 10.08
C ALA A 277 0.14 -27.46 9.30
N VAL A 278 -0.72 -26.44 9.27
CA VAL A 278 -0.40 -25.14 8.67
C VAL A 278 0.78 -24.47 9.37
N ILE A 279 0.82 -24.44 10.71
CA ILE A 279 1.96 -23.90 11.46
C ILE A 279 3.27 -24.59 11.04
N ARG A 280 3.28 -25.92 10.97
CA ARG A 280 4.47 -26.68 10.51
C ARG A 280 4.81 -26.41 9.05
N ALA A 281 3.82 -26.24 8.18
CA ALA A 281 4.04 -25.92 6.78
C ALA A 281 4.68 -24.54 6.61
N VAL A 282 4.22 -23.52 7.34
CA VAL A 282 4.84 -22.19 7.35
C VAL A 282 6.31 -22.26 7.75
N GLU A 283 6.66 -22.98 8.84
CA GLU A 283 8.05 -23.10 9.27
C GLU A 283 8.92 -23.79 8.20
N LYS A 284 8.40 -24.80 7.53
CA LYS A 284 9.08 -25.49 6.45
C LYS A 284 9.29 -24.61 5.21
N GLU A 285 8.27 -23.85 4.79
CA GLU A 285 8.38 -22.92 3.68
C GLU A 285 9.41 -21.82 3.95
N LEU A 286 9.49 -21.31 5.17
CA LEU A 286 10.46 -20.31 5.60
C LEU A 286 11.93 -20.77 5.52
N GLU A 287 12.22 -22.06 5.36
CA GLU A 287 13.59 -22.56 5.21
C GLU A 287 14.21 -22.20 3.86
N TRP A 288 13.40 -22.07 2.83
CA TRP A 288 13.86 -21.84 1.46
C TRP A 288 13.25 -20.61 0.77
N LEU A 289 12.30 -19.90 1.41
CA LEU A 289 11.71 -18.70 0.88
C LEU A 289 12.77 -17.59 0.71
N PRO A 290 12.94 -16.99 -0.49
CA PRO A 290 13.96 -15.93 -0.70
C PRO A 290 13.78 -14.72 0.23
N THR A 291 12.54 -14.43 0.62
CA THR A 291 12.13 -13.32 1.49
C THR A 291 11.98 -13.72 2.96
N ALA A 292 12.50 -14.90 3.35
CA ALA A 292 12.33 -15.47 4.68
C ALA A 292 12.71 -14.53 5.82
N SER A 293 13.71 -13.65 5.64
CA SER A 293 14.13 -12.70 6.68
C SER A 293 13.02 -11.70 7.06
N ILE A 294 12.16 -11.33 6.12
CA ILE A 294 11.01 -10.44 6.34
C ILE A 294 9.82 -11.26 6.82
N ALA A 295 9.47 -12.31 6.07
CA ALA A 295 8.30 -13.14 6.34
C ALA A 295 8.36 -13.81 7.73
N ARG A 296 9.53 -14.32 8.13
CA ARG A 296 9.74 -14.93 9.46
C ARG A 296 9.46 -13.92 10.57
N LYS A 297 10.00 -12.70 10.47
CA LYS A 297 9.77 -11.67 11.49
C LYS A 297 8.30 -11.29 11.62
N SER A 298 7.60 -11.18 10.48
CA SER A 298 6.16 -10.95 10.44
C SER A 298 5.40 -12.10 11.10
N TRP A 299 5.67 -13.35 10.68
CA TRP A 299 5.01 -14.54 11.20
C TRP A 299 5.25 -14.77 12.69
N GLU A 300 6.49 -14.68 13.15
CA GLU A 300 6.84 -14.86 14.58
C GLU A 300 6.16 -13.81 15.46
N THR A 301 6.04 -12.56 14.97
CA THR A 301 5.52 -11.44 15.77
C THR A 301 4.00 -11.32 15.66
N TYR A 302 3.44 -11.40 14.46
CA TYR A 302 2.05 -11.06 14.18
C TYR A 302 1.23 -12.19 13.56
N GLY A 303 1.85 -13.32 13.19
CA GLY A 303 1.12 -14.50 12.71
C GLY A 303 0.22 -15.07 13.81
N GLU A 304 -1.02 -15.40 13.47
CA GLU A 304 -2.02 -15.87 14.42
C GLU A 304 -2.77 -17.08 13.87
N VAL A 305 -3.00 -18.09 14.69
CA VAL A 305 -3.80 -19.28 14.35
C VAL A 305 -4.80 -19.53 15.46
N MET A 306 -6.07 -19.51 15.10
CA MET A 306 -7.21 -19.65 16.00
C MET A 306 -8.03 -20.88 15.63
N LEU A 307 -8.48 -21.61 16.65
CA LEU A 307 -9.42 -22.71 16.55
C LEU A 307 -10.78 -22.29 17.04
N THR A 308 -11.82 -22.57 16.28
CA THR A 308 -13.22 -22.32 16.59
C THR A 308 -14.04 -23.59 16.55
N ASP A 309 -15.18 -23.62 17.21
CA ASP A 309 -16.07 -24.78 17.26
C ASP A 309 -16.93 -24.89 15.99
N SER A 310 -17.11 -23.79 15.24
CA SER A 310 -17.92 -23.76 14.03
C SER A 310 -17.46 -22.70 13.02
N LEU A 311 -17.92 -22.83 11.77
CA LEU A 311 -17.69 -21.82 10.72
C LEU A 311 -18.45 -20.52 11.02
N GLU A 312 -19.61 -20.59 11.66
CA GLU A 312 -20.39 -19.42 12.08
C GLU A 312 -19.57 -18.57 13.06
N GLU A 313 -18.95 -19.20 14.07
CA GLU A 313 -18.06 -18.53 15.02
C GLU A 313 -16.84 -17.95 14.29
N ALA A 314 -16.24 -18.68 13.34
CA ALA A 314 -15.13 -18.18 12.53
C ALA A 314 -15.51 -16.91 11.75
N VAL A 315 -16.69 -16.87 11.16
CA VAL A 315 -17.23 -15.69 10.44
C VAL A 315 -17.42 -14.50 11.37
N GLU A 316 -17.98 -14.71 12.57
CA GLU A 316 -18.19 -13.62 13.52
C GLU A 316 -16.88 -13.03 14.03
N ILE A 317 -15.90 -13.87 14.33
CA ILE A 317 -14.55 -13.43 14.71
C ILE A 317 -13.92 -12.65 13.55
N THR A 318 -14.01 -13.17 12.33
CA THR A 318 -13.51 -12.52 11.11
C THR A 318 -14.13 -11.13 10.91
N ASN A 319 -15.43 -10.99 11.11
CA ASN A 319 -16.11 -9.69 11.05
C ASN A 319 -15.59 -8.71 12.11
N GLY A 320 -15.17 -9.22 13.26
CA GLY A 320 -14.52 -8.40 14.31
C GLY A 320 -13.11 -7.92 13.93
N TYR A 321 -12.36 -8.74 13.17
CA TYR A 321 -11.06 -8.35 12.61
C TYR A 321 -11.19 -7.39 11.43
N ALA A 322 -12.24 -7.57 10.61
CA ALA A 322 -12.46 -6.83 9.37
C ALA A 322 -11.21 -6.78 8.48
N PRO A 323 -10.66 -7.95 8.07
CA PRO A 323 -9.38 -8.03 7.40
C PRO A 323 -9.39 -7.36 6.02
N GLU A 324 -8.24 -6.86 5.58
CA GLU A 324 -8.05 -6.31 4.22
C GLU A 324 -8.26 -7.40 3.15
N HIS A 325 -7.65 -8.57 3.36
CA HIS A 325 -7.82 -9.74 2.51
C HIS A 325 -8.48 -10.88 3.30
N LEU A 326 -9.55 -11.43 2.75
CA LEU A 326 -10.23 -12.60 3.29
C LEU A 326 -10.22 -13.73 2.27
N GLU A 327 -9.73 -14.89 2.70
CA GLU A 327 -9.72 -16.11 1.90
C GLU A 327 -10.59 -17.19 2.56
N LEU A 328 -11.33 -17.91 1.73
CA LEU A 328 -12.19 -19.01 2.16
C LEU A 328 -11.65 -20.33 1.62
N ASN A 329 -11.06 -21.13 2.48
CA ASN A 329 -10.54 -22.46 2.18
C ASN A 329 -11.45 -23.54 2.82
N VAL A 330 -12.70 -23.58 2.36
CA VAL A 330 -13.78 -24.41 2.92
C VAL A 330 -14.49 -25.15 1.80
N LYS A 331 -15.10 -26.31 2.13
CA LYS A 331 -15.98 -27.00 1.20
C LYS A 331 -17.21 -26.15 0.90
N ALA A 332 -17.54 -26.04 -0.40
CA ALA A 332 -18.79 -25.43 -0.86
C ALA A 332 -20.00 -26.32 -0.57
#